data_3f7bea86e7aa79f8e42ba065b918feb7
#
_entry.id   3f7bea86e7aa79f8e42ba065b918feb7
#
_cell.length_a   1.000
_cell.length_b   1.000
_cell.length_c   1.000
_cell.angle_alpha   90.00
_cell.angle_beta   90.00
_cell.angle_gamma   90.00
#
_symmetry.space_group_name_H-M   'P 1'
#
loop_
_entity.id
_entity.type
_entity.pdbx_description
1 polymer ?
#
loop_
_entity_poly.entity_id
_entity_poly.type
_entity_poly.pdbx_seq_one_letter_code
_entity_poly.pdbx_strand_id
1 'polypeptide(L)'
;MILSISPSSIGVNFISLRLMKRLLIVFSTALACCLSSFAQSLEDVKSVAGAEGQIIRHENYTVSYNPQTKQSNWVSWSTSKEELASVVSRKDYSFSPDPKVKIAPVTSMDYSRSGWDRGHMCPAADNKYSATAMAESFYMTNICPQNQTLNEKTWNYLETACRNWAQSGVVYVVCGPLFNGKPKTHIGNARVAVPDAFWKVVLRFYKGSWKGVGFVMPNSEVSDDISQYACSINDVERLTGFDFFSTLDDSYEESVESVYDMSFWPHSRH
;
A
#
# COMPACT_ATOMS: atom_id res chain seq x y z
N MET A 1 28.18 23.62 78.03
CA MET A 1 28.23 24.48 76.83
C MET A 1 28.02 23.60 75.64
N ILE A 2 26.75 23.48 75.18
CA ILE A 2 26.33 22.57 74.11
C ILE A 2 25.99 23.43 72.93
N LEU A 3 26.78 23.31 71.87
CA LEU A 3 26.49 23.96 70.57
C LEU A 3 25.53 23.13 69.76
N SER A 4 24.33 23.66 69.47
CA SER A 4 23.38 23.10 68.54
C SER A 4 23.72 23.48 67.11
N ILE A 5 23.87 22.49 66.25
CA ILE A 5 24.01 22.69 64.81
C ILE A 5 22.65 22.44 64.13
N SER A 6 22.09 23.45 63.49
CA SER A 6 20.88 23.42 62.72
C SER A 6 21.13 22.75 61.32
N PRO A 7 20.22 21.91 60.80
CA PRO A 7 20.36 21.37 59.46
C PRO A 7 19.84 22.37 58.42
N SER A 8 20.72 22.73 57.48
CA SER A 8 20.39 23.53 56.30
C SER A 8 19.53 22.71 55.32
N SER A 9 18.35 23.20 55.02
CA SER A 9 17.42 22.70 54.05
C SER A 9 17.99 22.77 52.64
N ILE A 10 18.14 21.60 51.98
CA ILE A 10 18.42 21.52 50.56
C ILE A 10 17.08 21.73 49.81
N GLY A 11 16.87 22.96 49.32
CA GLY A 11 15.76 23.27 48.45
C GLY A 11 15.95 22.63 47.08
N VAL A 12 15.30 21.48 46.83
CA VAL A 12 15.22 20.89 45.50
C VAL A 12 14.29 21.76 44.65
N ASN A 13 14.83 22.37 43.61
CA ASN A 13 14.13 23.30 42.74
C ASN A 13 13.05 22.57 41.94
N PHE A 14 11.80 22.62 42.39
CA PHE A 14 10.61 22.07 41.69
C PHE A 14 10.37 22.66 40.29
N ILE A 15 11.05 23.72 39.92
CA ILE A 15 10.97 24.34 38.57
C ILE A 15 11.63 23.47 37.51
N SER A 16 12.70 22.74 37.85
CA SER A 16 13.45 21.88 36.90
C SER A 16 12.63 20.69 36.40
N LEU A 17 11.84 20.10 37.27
CA LEU A 17 11.04 18.90 36.92
C LEU A 17 9.85 19.21 35.97
N ARG A 18 9.24 20.39 36.11
CA ARG A 18 8.19 20.85 35.18
C ARG A 18 8.75 21.26 33.81
N LEU A 19 9.96 21.80 33.76
CA LEU A 19 10.63 22.17 32.50
C LEU A 19 11.08 20.91 31.74
N MET A 20 11.64 19.92 32.41
CA MET A 20 11.98 18.61 31.82
C MET A 20 10.76 17.85 31.28
N LYS A 21 9.65 17.85 32.00
CA LYS A 21 8.39 17.22 31.50
C LYS A 21 7.83 17.93 30.28
N ARG A 22 7.89 19.26 30.22
CA ARG A 22 7.48 20.03 29.03
C ARG A 22 8.40 19.80 27.84
N LEU A 23 9.72 19.71 28.05
CA LEU A 23 10.67 19.37 26.98
C LEU A 23 10.43 17.94 26.43
N LEU A 24 10.21 16.95 27.29
CA LEU A 24 9.89 15.58 26.89
C LEU A 24 8.57 15.48 26.09
N ILE A 25 7.55 16.23 26.47
CA ILE A 25 6.25 16.25 25.74
C ILE A 25 6.44 16.92 24.37
N VAL A 26 7.19 18.02 24.29
CA VAL A 26 7.44 18.71 23.00
C VAL A 26 8.30 17.85 22.08
N PHE A 27 9.29 17.12 22.58
CA PHE A 27 10.08 16.19 21.79
C PHE A 27 9.25 14.98 21.31
N SER A 28 8.36 14.45 22.15
CA SER A 28 7.50 13.32 21.78
C SER A 28 6.45 13.71 20.73
N THR A 29 5.88 14.92 20.82
CA THR A 29 4.91 15.42 19.82
C THR A 29 5.58 15.83 18.51
N ALA A 30 6.78 16.41 18.55
CA ALA A 30 7.57 16.73 17.35
C ALA A 30 8.02 15.46 16.62
N LEU A 31 8.44 14.43 17.33
CA LEU A 31 8.81 13.13 16.75
C LEU A 31 7.59 12.41 16.15
N ALA A 32 6.44 12.47 16.81
CA ALA A 32 5.19 11.89 16.27
C ALA A 32 4.70 12.64 15.01
N CYS A 33 4.81 13.98 14.97
CA CYS A 33 4.50 14.76 13.77
C CYS A 33 5.47 14.50 12.62
N CYS A 34 6.76 14.34 12.89
CA CYS A 34 7.74 14.00 11.87
C CYS A 34 7.50 12.60 11.31
N LEU A 35 7.18 11.62 12.16
CA LEU A 35 6.87 10.25 11.74
C LEU A 35 5.59 10.17 10.90
N SER A 36 4.56 10.96 11.22
CA SER A 36 3.31 10.98 10.42
C SER A 36 3.50 11.67 9.07
N SER A 37 4.29 12.74 9.00
CA SER A 37 4.62 13.41 7.73
C SER A 37 5.50 12.53 6.84
N PHE A 38 6.41 11.77 7.42
CA PHE A 38 7.29 10.83 6.71
C PHE A 38 6.49 9.62 6.19
N ALA A 39 5.58 9.08 6.99
CA ALA A 39 4.71 7.97 6.60
C ALA A 39 3.83 8.29 5.38
N GLN A 40 3.29 9.50 5.30
CA GLN A 40 2.40 9.91 4.20
C GLN A 40 3.14 10.07 2.85
N SER A 41 4.46 10.22 2.86
CA SER A 41 5.28 10.35 1.65
C SER A 41 5.77 9.02 1.07
N LEU A 42 5.78 7.95 1.86
CA LEU A 42 6.25 6.62 1.41
C LEU A 42 5.30 5.91 0.44
N GLU A 43 4.06 6.37 0.35
CA GLU A 43 3.07 5.82 -0.60
C GLU A 43 3.20 6.44 -2.01
N ASP A 44 3.92 7.55 -2.14
CA ASP A 44 4.14 8.18 -3.45
C ASP A 44 5.18 7.38 -4.25
N VAL A 45 4.81 7.01 -5.47
CA VAL A 45 5.68 6.36 -6.43
C VAL A 45 6.22 7.40 -7.40
N LYS A 46 7.53 7.51 -7.54
CA LYS A 46 8.15 8.26 -8.64
C LYS A 46 8.04 7.42 -9.92
N SER A 47 7.32 7.96 -10.91
CA SER A 47 7.34 7.41 -12.26
C SER A 47 8.67 7.70 -12.93
N VAL A 48 9.39 6.67 -13.33
CA VAL A 48 10.50 6.81 -14.29
C VAL A 48 9.91 6.84 -15.69
N ALA A 49 10.47 7.63 -16.57
CA ALA A 49 9.95 7.99 -17.90
C ALA A 49 9.07 6.93 -18.60
N GLY A 50 7.85 7.31 -19.01
CA GLY A 50 6.93 6.47 -19.78
C GLY A 50 5.68 5.98 -19.03
N ALA A 51 5.57 6.21 -17.73
CA ALA A 51 4.39 5.84 -16.96
C ALA A 51 3.50 7.06 -16.64
N GLU A 52 3.37 7.97 -17.57
CA GLU A 52 2.51 9.14 -17.45
C GLU A 52 1.05 8.71 -17.35
N GLY A 53 0.40 9.10 -16.25
CA GLY A 53 -1.01 8.85 -15.97
C GLY A 53 -1.65 10.02 -15.26
N GLN A 54 -2.97 10.01 -15.18
CA GLN A 54 -3.68 10.95 -14.32
C GLN A 54 -3.53 10.49 -12.87
N ILE A 55 -2.87 11.28 -12.03
CA ILE A 55 -2.82 11.02 -10.58
C ILE A 55 -4.15 11.39 -9.96
N ILE A 56 -4.81 10.42 -9.35
CA ILE A 56 -6.09 10.58 -8.66
C ILE A 56 -5.90 10.13 -7.21
N ARG A 57 -6.21 11.02 -6.28
CA ARG A 57 -6.15 10.74 -4.84
C ARG A 57 -7.55 10.45 -4.32
N HIS A 58 -7.69 9.32 -3.65
CA HIS A 58 -8.87 8.87 -2.93
C HIS A 58 -8.63 8.91 -1.43
N GLU A 59 -9.62 8.56 -0.62
CA GLU A 59 -9.47 8.64 0.84
C GLU A 59 -8.37 7.71 1.37
N ASN A 60 -8.30 6.48 0.88
CA ASN A 60 -7.29 5.52 1.31
C ASN A 60 -6.14 5.34 0.32
N TYR A 61 -6.35 5.52 -0.97
CA TYR A 61 -5.36 5.17 -1.97
C TYR A 61 -5.14 6.28 -3.00
N THR A 62 -3.99 6.24 -3.62
CA THR A 62 -3.66 7.05 -4.81
C THR A 62 -3.52 6.12 -6.00
N VAL A 63 -4.05 6.52 -7.15
CA VAL A 63 -3.91 5.80 -8.41
C VAL A 63 -3.29 6.67 -9.49
N SER A 64 -2.36 6.10 -10.26
CA SER A 64 -1.94 6.63 -11.56
C SER A 64 -2.82 5.98 -12.62
N TYR A 65 -3.84 6.68 -13.12
CA TYR A 65 -4.75 6.16 -14.13
C TYR A 65 -4.19 6.36 -15.53
N ASN A 66 -4.18 5.30 -16.33
CA ASN A 66 -3.72 5.30 -17.71
C ASN A 66 -4.92 5.29 -18.68
N PRO A 67 -5.15 6.38 -19.44
CA PRO A 67 -6.27 6.47 -20.37
C PRO A 67 -6.11 5.59 -21.61
N GLN A 68 -4.90 5.11 -21.93
CA GLN A 68 -4.64 4.22 -23.07
C GLN A 68 -5.03 2.77 -22.73
N THR A 69 -4.63 2.29 -21.56
CA THR A 69 -4.98 0.93 -21.08
C THR A 69 -6.34 0.87 -20.39
N LYS A 70 -6.90 2.04 -20.01
CA LYS A 70 -8.18 2.17 -19.29
C LYS A 70 -8.18 1.56 -17.89
N GLN A 71 -7.02 1.52 -17.24
CA GLN A 71 -6.84 1.05 -15.87
C GLN A 71 -5.64 1.75 -15.21
N SER A 72 -5.30 1.38 -13.98
CA SER A 72 -4.15 1.96 -13.29
C SER A 72 -2.83 1.56 -13.96
N ASN A 73 -1.83 2.44 -13.90
CA ASN A 73 -0.43 2.04 -13.99
C ASN A 73 0.02 1.43 -12.66
N TRP A 74 -0.37 2.09 -11.57
CA TRP A 74 -0.15 1.65 -10.19
C TRP A 74 -1.23 2.23 -9.27
N VAL A 75 -1.41 1.56 -8.13
CA VAL A 75 -2.22 1.99 -6.99
C VAL A 75 -1.39 1.84 -5.73
N SER A 76 -1.33 2.90 -4.90
CA SER A 76 -0.57 2.92 -3.65
C SER A 76 -1.48 3.23 -2.46
N TRP A 77 -1.26 2.53 -1.34
CA TRP A 77 -1.96 2.76 -0.06
C TRP A 77 -1.13 2.27 1.10
N SER A 78 -1.56 2.61 2.31
CA SER A 78 -1.11 1.93 3.53
C SER A 78 -2.26 1.23 4.23
N THR A 79 -1.94 0.31 5.11
CA THR A 79 -2.91 -0.33 6.01
C THR A 79 -2.29 -0.57 7.38
N SER A 80 -3.10 -0.40 8.42
CA SER A 80 -2.72 -0.54 9.81
C SER A 80 -3.72 -1.41 10.56
N LYS A 81 -3.32 -1.88 11.74
CA LYS A 81 -4.20 -2.65 12.62
C LYS A 81 -5.45 -1.86 13.01
N GLU A 82 -5.31 -0.57 13.23
CA GLU A 82 -6.37 0.35 13.64
C GLU A 82 -7.44 0.47 12.55
N GLU A 83 -7.03 0.63 11.30
CA GLU A 83 -7.92 0.69 10.14
C GLU A 83 -8.65 -0.64 9.90
N LEU A 84 -7.93 -1.76 10.07
CA LEU A 84 -8.49 -3.10 9.89
C LEU A 84 -9.48 -3.51 10.98
N ALA A 85 -9.49 -2.84 12.13
CA ALA A 85 -10.44 -3.11 13.22
C ALA A 85 -11.88 -2.66 12.92
N SER A 86 -12.10 -1.84 11.89
CA SER A 86 -13.39 -1.30 11.51
C SER A 86 -14.19 -2.22 10.59
N VAL A 87 -15.52 -2.02 10.52
CA VAL A 87 -16.45 -3.04 9.97
C VAL A 87 -17.46 -2.51 8.96
N VAL A 88 -17.12 -1.50 8.16
CA VAL A 88 -18.01 -1.10 7.04
C VAL A 88 -18.21 -2.29 6.11
N SER A 89 -19.49 -2.67 5.89
CA SER A 89 -19.84 -3.80 5.03
C SER A 89 -19.65 -3.46 3.56
N ARG A 90 -19.03 -4.35 2.78
CA ARG A 90 -18.92 -4.19 1.33
C ARG A 90 -20.22 -4.47 0.56
N LYS A 91 -21.24 -5.03 1.20
CA LYS A 91 -22.46 -5.55 0.53
C LYS A 91 -23.30 -4.47 -0.16
N ASP A 92 -23.20 -3.23 0.33
CA ASP A 92 -24.00 -2.11 -0.14
C ASP A 92 -23.31 -1.30 -1.25
N TYR A 93 -22.12 -1.74 -1.68
CA TYR A 93 -21.30 -1.05 -2.67
C TYR A 93 -21.20 -1.86 -3.97
N SER A 94 -21.17 -1.16 -5.09
CA SER A 94 -21.07 -1.74 -6.42
C SER A 94 -20.05 -0.99 -7.27
N PHE A 95 -19.48 -1.71 -8.24
CA PHE A 95 -18.52 -1.13 -9.19
C PHE A 95 -19.14 0.01 -9.98
N SER A 96 -18.48 1.13 -10.02
CA SER A 96 -18.92 2.36 -10.69
C SER A 96 -17.76 3.10 -11.37
N PRO A 97 -18.06 3.90 -12.40
CA PRO A 97 -17.06 4.81 -12.97
C PRO A 97 -16.49 5.74 -11.90
N ASP A 98 -15.20 6.01 -12.00
CA ASP A 98 -14.58 7.02 -11.13
C ASP A 98 -14.97 8.43 -11.60
N PRO A 99 -15.61 9.24 -10.76
CA PRO A 99 -16.07 10.59 -11.14
C PRO A 99 -14.91 11.56 -11.41
N LYS A 100 -13.70 11.23 -10.98
CA LYS A 100 -12.48 12.04 -11.21
C LYS A 100 -11.87 11.79 -12.59
N VAL A 101 -12.29 10.75 -13.32
CA VAL A 101 -11.87 10.48 -14.71
C VAL A 101 -12.77 11.23 -15.69
N LYS A 102 -12.17 12.13 -16.46
CA LYS A 102 -12.92 13.02 -17.38
C LYS A 102 -13.18 12.44 -18.78
N ILE A 103 -12.50 11.35 -19.15
CA ILE A 103 -12.52 10.79 -20.51
C ILE A 103 -13.13 9.39 -20.49
N ALA A 104 -14.18 9.17 -21.31
CA ALA A 104 -14.85 7.91 -21.59
C ALA A 104 -14.69 6.86 -20.45
N PRO A 105 -15.54 6.91 -19.42
CA PRO A 105 -15.36 6.11 -18.21
C PRO A 105 -15.50 4.63 -18.51
N VAL A 106 -14.67 3.81 -17.88
CA VAL A 106 -14.87 2.36 -17.79
C VAL A 106 -16.05 2.09 -16.85
N THR A 107 -16.88 1.13 -17.22
CA THR A 107 -18.03 0.70 -16.45
C THR A 107 -17.92 -0.78 -16.08
N SER A 108 -18.73 -1.23 -15.12
CA SER A 108 -18.81 -2.66 -14.80
C SER A 108 -19.32 -3.52 -15.96
N MET A 109 -20.03 -2.91 -16.93
CA MET A 109 -20.54 -3.60 -18.11
C MET A 109 -19.42 -4.01 -19.08
N ASP A 110 -18.28 -3.30 -19.07
CA ASP A 110 -17.13 -3.64 -19.91
C ASP A 110 -16.50 -4.99 -19.51
N TYR A 111 -16.75 -5.44 -18.28
CA TYR A 111 -16.31 -6.74 -17.77
C TYR A 111 -17.37 -7.84 -17.95
N SER A 112 -18.60 -7.47 -18.28
CA SER A 112 -19.69 -8.45 -18.40
C SER A 112 -19.42 -9.45 -19.52
N ARG A 113 -19.45 -10.75 -19.19
CA ARG A 113 -19.19 -11.86 -20.13
C ARG A 113 -17.84 -11.79 -20.83
N SER A 114 -16.87 -11.08 -20.24
CA SER A 114 -15.52 -10.94 -20.82
C SER A 114 -14.62 -12.16 -20.56
N GLY A 115 -14.97 -13.01 -19.60
CA GLY A 115 -14.13 -14.10 -19.11
C GLY A 115 -13.09 -13.64 -18.08
N TRP A 116 -13.13 -12.36 -17.66
CA TRP A 116 -12.22 -11.78 -16.68
C TRP A 116 -12.98 -11.21 -15.49
N ASP A 117 -12.41 -11.38 -14.32
CA ASP A 117 -12.92 -10.80 -13.08
C ASP A 117 -12.60 -9.30 -13.00
N ARG A 118 -13.36 -8.62 -12.13
CA ARG A 118 -13.07 -7.26 -11.68
C ARG A 118 -12.11 -7.33 -10.50
N GLY A 119 -10.81 -7.48 -10.78
CA GLY A 119 -9.75 -7.58 -9.77
C GLY A 119 -9.43 -6.22 -9.17
N HIS A 120 -9.54 -6.12 -7.84
CA HIS A 120 -9.13 -4.93 -7.11
C HIS A 120 -7.60 -4.81 -7.05
N MET A 121 -7.09 -3.58 -7.14
CA MET A 121 -5.70 -3.27 -6.80
C MET A 121 -5.60 -2.95 -5.30
N CYS A 122 -6.20 -1.86 -4.81
CA CYS A 122 -6.42 -1.64 -3.38
C CYS A 122 -7.69 -2.40 -2.95
N PRO A 123 -7.60 -3.42 -2.07
CA PRO A 123 -8.72 -4.29 -1.78
C PRO A 123 -9.78 -3.63 -0.90
N ALA A 124 -11.06 -3.94 -1.14
CA ALA A 124 -12.16 -3.46 -0.32
C ALA A 124 -12.01 -3.81 1.18
N ALA A 125 -11.28 -4.90 1.49
CA ALA A 125 -11.04 -5.32 2.86
C ALA A 125 -10.11 -4.38 3.65
N ASP A 126 -9.28 -3.59 2.95
CA ASP A 126 -8.38 -2.59 3.55
C ASP A 126 -9.07 -1.22 3.70
N ASN A 127 -10.32 -1.09 3.23
CA ASN A 127 -11.11 0.14 3.21
C ASN A 127 -12.30 0.12 4.20
N LYS A 128 -12.32 -0.81 5.15
CA LYS A 128 -13.44 -1.00 6.09
C LYS A 128 -13.58 0.08 7.15
N TYR A 129 -12.60 0.94 7.31
CA TYR A 129 -12.60 1.98 8.33
C TYR A 129 -13.49 3.18 7.98
N SER A 130 -13.85 3.35 6.70
CA SER A 130 -14.64 4.48 6.22
C SER A 130 -15.62 4.05 5.13
N ALA A 131 -16.84 4.61 5.17
CA ALA A 131 -17.83 4.41 4.12
C ALA A 131 -17.38 5.02 2.77
N THR A 132 -16.68 6.14 2.81
CA THR A 132 -16.13 6.79 1.61
C THR A 132 -15.00 5.95 1.02
N ALA A 133 -14.02 5.53 1.83
CA ALA A 133 -12.93 4.67 1.38
C ALA A 133 -13.47 3.36 0.78
N MET A 134 -14.48 2.75 1.43
CA MET A 134 -15.14 1.55 0.91
C MET A 134 -15.78 1.82 -0.46
N ALA A 135 -16.55 2.90 -0.62
CA ALA A 135 -17.17 3.26 -1.88
C ALA A 135 -16.13 3.50 -2.99
N GLU A 136 -15.08 4.24 -2.68
CA GLU A 136 -14.00 4.58 -3.61
C GLU A 136 -13.24 3.34 -4.06
N SER A 137 -13.09 2.30 -3.21
CA SER A 137 -12.43 1.05 -3.59
C SER A 137 -13.10 0.33 -4.76
N PHE A 138 -14.39 0.60 -5.03
CA PHE A 138 -15.17 0.04 -6.15
C PHE A 138 -15.12 0.91 -7.42
N TYR A 139 -14.38 2.01 -7.44
CA TYR A 139 -14.17 2.77 -8.66
C TYR A 139 -13.35 1.98 -9.68
N MET A 140 -13.77 2.05 -10.96
CA MET A 140 -13.16 1.29 -12.04
C MET A 140 -11.69 1.66 -12.31
N THR A 141 -11.19 2.77 -11.78
CA THR A 141 -9.77 3.14 -11.79
C THR A 141 -8.91 2.23 -10.90
N ASN A 142 -9.53 1.59 -9.91
CA ASN A 142 -8.91 0.63 -8.99
C ASN A 142 -9.06 -0.83 -9.47
N ILE A 143 -9.64 -1.06 -10.64
CA ILE A 143 -10.05 -2.39 -11.11
C ILE A 143 -9.31 -2.76 -12.40
N CYS A 144 -8.78 -3.99 -12.45
CA CYS A 144 -8.12 -4.55 -13.62
C CYS A 144 -8.77 -5.87 -14.04
N PRO A 145 -8.76 -6.22 -15.36
CA PRO A 145 -9.15 -7.55 -15.83
C PRO A 145 -8.22 -8.61 -15.27
N GLN A 146 -8.71 -9.45 -14.35
CA GLN A 146 -7.91 -10.43 -13.64
C GLN A 146 -8.45 -11.85 -13.86
N ASN A 147 -7.55 -12.83 -14.00
CA ASN A 147 -7.95 -14.23 -14.05
C ASN A 147 -8.70 -14.61 -12.76
N GLN A 148 -9.82 -15.35 -12.88
CA GLN A 148 -10.67 -15.67 -11.74
C GLN A 148 -9.91 -16.44 -10.65
N THR A 149 -9.15 -17.48 -11.02
CA THR A 149 -8.39 -18.27 -10.04
C THR A 149 -7.35 -17.43 -9.33
N LEU A 150 -6.62 -16.58 -10.07
CA LEU A 150 -5.66 -15.64 -9.47
C LEU A 150 -6.38 -14.69 -8.49
N ASN A 151 -7.45 -14.04 -8.93
CA ASN A 151 -8.19 -13.05 -8.14
C ASN A 151 -8.76 -13.66 -6.85
N GLU A 152 -9.45 -14.80 -6.95
CA GLU A 152 -10.15 -15.41 -5.82
C GLU A 152 -9.21 -16.14 -4.84
N LYS A 153 -8.03 -16.60 -5.31
CA LYS A 153 -7.08 -17.38 -4.51
C LYS A 153 -5.79 -16.63 -4.25
N THR A 154 -4.79 -16.77 -5.10
CA THR A 154 -3.39 -16.38 -4.80
C THR A 154 -3.23 -14.89 -4.57
N TRP A 155 -3.90 -14.04 -5.35
CA TRP A 155 -3.91 -12.59 -5.11
C TRP A 155 -4.60 -12.23 -3.80
N ASN A 156 -5.77 -12.83 -3.53
CA ASN A 156 -6.48 -12.66 -2.25
C ASN A 156 -5.69 -13.19 -1.05
N TYR A 157 -4.91 -14.28 -1.22
CA TYR A 157 -4.01 -14.76 -0.17
C TYR A 157 -2.90 -13.75 0.13
N LEU A 158 -2.30 -13.15 -0.89
CA LEU A 158 -1.31 -12.10 -0.72
C LEU A 158 -1.91 -10.86 -0.03
N GLU A 159 -3.12 -10.44 -0.39
CA GLU A 159 -3.84 -9.36 0.30
C GLU A 159 -4.10 -9.70 1.77
N THR A 160 -4.51 -10.93 2.06
CA THR A 160 -4.71 -11.40 3.43
C THR A 160 -3.40 -11.44 4.21
N ALA A 161 -2.29 -11.83 3.58
CA ALA A 161 -0.97 -11.78 4.18
C ALA A 161 -0.56 -10.33 4.52
N CYS A 162 -0.79 -9.36 3.63
CA CYS A 162 -0.54 -7.93 3.90
C CYS A 162 -1.31 -7.46 5.14
N ARG A 163 -2.59 -7.79 5.26
CA ARG A 163 -3.41 -7.47 6.44
C ARG A 163 -2.91 -8.14 7.72
N ASN A 164 -2.41 -9.37 7.63
CA ASN A 164 -1.80 -10.08 8.77
C ASN A 164 -0.48 -9.39 9.18
N TRP A 165 0.34 -8.96 8.24
CA TRP A 165 1.56 -8.20 8.54
C TRP A 165 1.25 -6.85 9.17
N ALA A 166 0.16 -6.20 8.77
CA ALA A 166 -0.30 -4.94 9.35
C ALA A 166 -0.74 -5.05 10.82
N GLN A 167 -0.97 -6.26 11.35
CA GLN A 167 -1.24 -6.43 12.80
C GLN A 167 -0.03 -6.07 13.69
N SER A 168 1.17 -5.97 13.14
CA SER A 168 2.41 -5.67 13.88
C SER A 168 3.04 -4.32 13.49
N GLY A 169 2.39 -3.50 12.70
CA GLY A 169 2.85 -2.18 12.26
C GLY A 169 2.26 -1.81 10.92
N VAL A 170 2.41 -0.56 10.50
CA VAL A 170 1.92 -0.09 9.20
C VAL A 170 2.61 -0.86 8.07
N VAL A 171 1.82 -1.25 7.09
CA VAL A 171 2.28 -1.86 5.83
C VAL A 171 1.96 -0.90 4.69
N TYR A 172 2.97 -0.54 3.91
CA TYR A 172 2.86 0.27 2.70
C TYR A 172 2.85 -0.65 1.49
N VAL A 173 1.90 -0.44 0.61
CA VAL A 173 1.68 -1.32 -0.55
C VAL A 173 1.57 -0.48 -1.82
N VAL A 174 2.28 -0.90 -2.85
CA VAL A 174 2.05 -0.42 -4.22
C VAL A 174 1.84 -1.63 -5.11
N CYS A 175 0.86 -1.59 -5.98
CA CYS A 175 0.65 -2.68 -6.94
C CYS A 175 0.09 -2.16 -8.27
N GLY A 176 0.19 -2.99 -9.29
CA GLY A 176 -0.37 -2.66 -10.60
C GLY A 176 -0.30 -3.79 -11.61
N PRO A 177 -0.87 -3.56 -12.78
CA PRO A 177 -0.76 -4.46 -13.93
C PRO A 177 0.61 -4.38 -14.58
N LEU A 178 1.04 -5.48 -15.20
CA LEU A 178 2.24 -5.55 -16.03
C LEU A 178 1.84 -5.95 -17.45
N PHE A 179 2.41 -5.25 -18.43
CA PHE A 179 2.25 -5.55 -19.85
C PHE A 179 3.60 -5.85 -20.48
N ASN A 180 3.73 -6.98 -21.15
CA ASN A 180 4.91 -7.33 -21.94
C ASN A 180 4.82 -6.69 -23.32
N GLY A 181 5.12 -5.39 -23.39
CA GLY A 181 4.96 -4.57 -24.57
C GLY A 181 3.53 -4.04 -24.74
N LYS A 182 3.02 -3.99 -25.99
CA LYS A 182 1.67 -3.50 -26.26
C LYS A 182 0.62 -4.53 -25.81
N PRO A 183 -0.51 -4.09 -25.17
CA PRO A 183 -1.58 -4.98 -24.80
C PRO A 183 -2.12 -5.79 -25.99
N LYS A 184 -2.21 -7.11 -25.82
CA LYS A 184 -2.63 -8.05 -26.88
C LYS A 184 -4.15 -8.23 -26.89
N THR A 185 -4.78 -8.16 -25.74
CA THR A 185 -6.20 -8.42 -25.54
C THR A 185 -6.88 -7.24 -24.86
N HIS A 186 -8.13 -6.98 -25.23
CA HIS A 186 -8.95 -5.92 -24.65
C HIS A 186 -10.36 -6.45 -24.41
N ILE A 187 -11.04 -5.92 -23.38
CA ILE A 187 -12.43 -6.26 -23.06
C ILE A 187 -13.34 -5.04 -23.13
N GLY A 188 -14.63 -5.30 -23.32
CA GLY A 188 -15.69 -4.31 -23.31
C GLY A 188 -15.61 -3.26 -24.41
N ASN A 189 -16.62 -2.40 -24.44
CA ASN A 189 -16.70 -1.30 -25.40
C ASN A 189 -15.65 -0.21 -25.12
N ALA A 190 -15.27 -0.03 -23.85
CA ALA A 190 -14.20 0.89 -23.45
C ALA A 190 -12.82 0.40 -23.89
N ARG A 191 -12.68 -0.86 -24.35
CA ARG A 191 -11.41 -1.49 -24.74
C ARG A 191 -10.38 -1.48 -23.59
N VAL A 192 -10.80 -1.97 -22.41
CA VAL A 192 -9.91 -2.13 -21.27
C VAL A 192 -8.85 -3.18 -21.60
N ALA A 193 -7.59 -2.85 -21.49
CA ALA A 193 -6.49 -3.76 -21.79
C ALA A 193 -6.43 -4.90 -20.76
N VAL A 194 -6.12 -6.13 -21.20
CA VAL A 194 -5.92 -7.27 -20.30
C VAL A 194 -4.43 -7.38 -19.98
N PRO A 195 -4.00 -7.28 -18.70
CA PRO A 195 -2.61 -7.42 -18.31
C PRO A 195 -2.06 -8.82 -18.52
N ASP A 196 -0.76 -8.93 -18.81
CA ASP A 196 -0.05 -10.22 -18.87
C ASP A 196 0.28 -10.75 -17.44
N ALA A 197 0.48 -9.85 -16.47
CA ALA A 197 0.78 -10.18 -15.09
C ALA A 197 0.37 -9.04 -14.15
N PHE A 198 0.49 -9.27 -12.84
CA PHE A 198 0.36 -8.27 -11.80
C PHE A 198 1.61 -8.29 -10.92
N TRP A 199 1.97 -7.11 -10.43
CA TRP A 199 3.04 -6.94 -9.45
C TRP A 199 2.52 -6.27 -8.19
N LYS A 200 3.19 -6.52 -7.06
CA LYS A 200 2.94 -5.86 -5.78
C LYS A 200 4.26 -5.71 -5.05
N VAL A 201 4.56 -4.50 -4.57
CA VAL A 201 5.68 -4.24 -3.66
C VAL A 201 5.12 -3.88 -2.30
N VAL A 202 5.78 -4.36 -1.25
CA VAL A 202 5.34 -4.19 0.13
C VAL A 202 6.53 -3.76 0.97
N LEU A 203 6.32 -2.71 1.77
CA LEU A 203 7.30 -2.17 2.70
C LEU A 203 6.71 -2.12 4.11
N ARG A 204 7.50 -2.45 5.12
CA ARG A 204 7.13 -2.23 6.53
C ARG A 204 8.34 -2.02 7.43
N PHE A 205 8.14 -1.33 8.54
CA PHE A 205 9.13 -1.29 9.61
C PHE A 205 8.86 -2.45 10.58
N TYR A 206 9.82 -3.36 10.72
CA TYR A 206 9.66 -4.56 11.52
C TYR A 206 10.94 -4.93 12.27
N LYS A 207 10.84 -5.20 13.58
CA LYS A 207 11.98 -5.55 14.45
C LYS A 207 13.15 -4.57 14.33
N GLY A 208 12.86 -3.27 14.30
CA GLY A 208 13.85 -2.21 14.33
C GLY A 208 14.50 -1.87 12.98
N SER A 209 14.00 -2.41 11.85
CA SER A 209 14.50 -2.07 10.52
C SER A 209 13.39 -2.13 9.46
N TRP A 210 13.60 -1.41 8.37
CA TRP A 210 12.77 -1.52 7.19
C TRP A 210 12.95 -2.88 6.50
N LYS A 211 11.86 -3.43 5.98
CA LYS A 211 11.81 -4.68 5.23
C LYS A 211 10.96 -4.49 4.00
N GLY A 212 11.49 -4.88 2.85
CA GLY A 212 10.82 -4.83 1.56
C GLY A 212 10.67 -6.20 0.92
N VAL A 213 9.66 -6.38 0.09
CA VAL A 213 9.46 -7.55 -0.76
C VAL A 213 8.63 -7.19 -1.98
N GLY A 214 8.98 -7.73 -3.12
CA GLY A 214 8.20 -7.69 -4.35
C GLY A 214 7.52 -9.02 -4.63
N PHE A 215 6.44 -8.99 -5.42
CA PHE A 215 5.76 -10.17 -5.96
C PHE A 215 5.40 -9.91 -7.41
N VAL A 216 5.58 -10.90 -8.28
CA VAL A 216 5.15 -10.84 -9.69
C VAL A 216 4.39 -12.12 -10.03
N MET A 217 3.11 -11.99 -10.39
CA MET A 217 2.21 -13.12 -10.64
C MET A 217 1.64 -13.04 -12.06
N PRO A 218 1.78 -14.09 -12.89
CA PRO A 218 1.11 -14.15 -14.19
C PRO A 218 -0.41 -13.98 -14.04
N ASN A 219 -1.05 -13.31 -15.00
CA ASN A 219 -2.51 -13.16 -15.04
C ASN A 219 -3.18 -14.44 -15.58
N SER A 220 -2.98 -15.53 -14.88
CA SER A 220 -3.46 -16.87 -15.23
C SER A 220 -3.71 -17.68 -13.98
N GLU A 221 -4.06 -18.93 -14.11
CA GLU A 221 -4.05 -19.89 -13.00
C GLU A 221 -2.62 -20.12 -12.52
N VAL A 222 -2.40 -19.96 -11.20
CA VAL A 222 -1.09 -19.98 -10.55
C VAL A 222 -1.14 -20.80 -9.26
N SER A 223 0.04 -21.14 -8.72
CA SER A 223 0.16 -21.82 -7.42
C SER A 223 -0.39 -20.95 -6.28
N ASP A 224 -0.97 -21.59 -5.28
CA ASP A 224 -1.48 -20.91 -4.07
C ASP A 224 -0.35 -20.46 -3.11
N ASP A 225 0.89 -20.94 -3.31
CA ASP A 225 2.04 -20.55 -2.51
C ASP A 225 2.64 -19.23 -3.01
N ILE A 226 2.31 -18.14 -2.33
CA ILE A 226 2.76 -16.79 -2.71
C ILE A 226 4.28 -16.63 -2.70
N SER A 227 5.01 -17.45 -1.94
CA SER A 227 6.48 -17.38 -1.87
C SER A 227 7.17 -17.70 -3.19
N GLN A 228 6.51 -18.43 -4.09
CA GLN A 228 7.03 -18.74 -5.42
C GLN A 228 7.08 -17.54 -6.36
N TYR A 229 6.37 -16.46 -6.01
CA TYR A 229 6.29 -15.23 -6.79
C TYR A 229 7.05 -14.08 -6.15
N ALA A 230 7.71 -14.35 -5.00
CA ALA A 230 8.48 -13.35 -4.29
C ALA A 230 9.77 -13.00 -5.03
N CYS A 231 10.12 -11.73 -5.02
CA CYS A 231 11.34 -11.17 -5.61
C CYS A 231 11.78 -9.93 -4.83
N SER A 232 12.89 -9.33 -5.22
CA SER A 232 13.30 -8.04 -4.67
C SER A 232 12.43 -6.89 -5.22
N ILE A 233 12.41 -5.75 -4.53
CA ILE A 233 11.75 -4.55 -5.06
C ILE A 233 12.45 -4.10 -6.33
N ASN A 234 13.79 -4.10 -6.38
CA ASN A 234 14.59 -3.80 -7.58
C ASN A 234 14.22 -4.68 -8.79
N ASP A 235 13.78 -5.94 -8.57
CA ASP A 235 13.29 -6.77 -9.67
C ASP A 235 11.99 -6.22 -10.26
N VAL A 236 11.08 -5.72 -9.41
CA VAL A 236 9.83 -5.11 -9.86
C VAL A 236 10.11 -3.77 -10.54
N GLU A 237 11.04 -2.97 -10.03
CA GLU A 237 11.46 -1.70 -10.64
C GLU A 237 12.03 -1.90 -12.05
N ARG A 238 12.89 -2.90 -12.23
CA ARG A 238 13.41 -3.24 -13.57
C ARG A 238 12.31 -3.67 -14.54
N LEU A 239 11.24 -4.30 -14.06
CA LEU A 239 10.13 -4.72 -14.91
C LEU A 239 9.18 -3.58 -15.25
N THR A 240 8.99 -2.63 -14.35
CA THR A 240 7.97 -1.58 -14.46
C THR A 240 8.55 -0.23 -14.92
N GLY A 241 9.82 0.02 -14.63
CA GLY A 241 10.45 1.32 -14.81
C GLY A 241 10.02 2.35 -13.75
N PHE A 242 9.39 1.91 -12.64
CA PHE A 242 9.05 2.75 -11.50
C PHE A 242 10.18 2.73 -10.48
N ASP A 243 10.23 3.77 -9.65
CA ASP A 243 11.11 3.93 -8.51
C ASP A 243 10.19 4.01 -7.27
N PHE A 244 10.24 2.97 -6.41
CA PHE A 244 9.34 2.83 -5.27
C PHE A 244 10.00 3.32 -3.99
N PHE A 245 9.18 3.93 -3.10
CA PHE A 245 9.60 4.33 -1.77
C PHE A 245 10.78 5.31 -1.72
N SER A 246 11.01 6.05 -2.80
CA SER A 246 12.13 7.01 -2.98
C SER A 246 12.23 8.13 -1.94
N THR A 247 11.36 8.14 -0.95
CA THR A 247 11.43 9.03 0.23
C THR A 247 12.16 8.38 1.41
N LEU A 248 12.54 7.10 1.32
CA LEU A 248 13.48 6.51 2.25
C LEU A 248 14.85 7.20 2.09
N ASP A 249 15.62 7.21 3.19
CA ASP A 249 17.02 7.60 3.11
C ASP A 249 17.77 6.61 2.20
N ASP A 250 18.58 7.11 1.25
CA ASP A 250 19.29 6.32 0.23
C ASP A 250 20.01 5.09 0.81
N SER A 251 20.54 5.22 2.04
CA SER A 251 21.25 4.12 2.73
C SER A 251 20.32 2.96 3.14
N TYR A 252 19.04 3.26 3.36
CA TYR A 252 18.01 2.23 3.65
C TYR A 252 17.36 1.73 2.38
N GLU A 253 17.09 2.60 1.41
CA GLU A 253 16.44 2.29 0.14
C GLU A 253 17.16 1.13 -0.55
N GLU A 254 18.44 1.27 -0.90
CA GLU A 254 19.23 0.22 -1.56
C GLU A 254 19.23 -1.10 -0.77
N SER A 255 19.36 -1.03 0.56
CA SER A 255 19.40 -2.23 1.41
C SER A 255 18.06 -2.97 1.51
N VAL A 256 16.95 -2.25 1.34
CA VAL A 256 15.59 -2.79 1.42
C VAL A 256 15.10 -3.32 0.08
N GLU A 257 15.54 -2.71 -1.00
CA GLU A 257 15.06 -2.99 -2.35
C GLU A 257 15.87 -4.06 -3.08
N SER A 258 17.16 -4.18 -2.75
CA SER A 258 18.07 -5.13 -3.42
C SER A 258 17.89 -6.58 -2.99
N VAL A 259 17.35 -6.84 -1.78
CA VAL A 259 17.22 -8.20 -1.24
C VAL A 259 15.87 -8.38 -0.53
N TYR A 260 15.37 -9.60 -0.54
CA TYR A 260 14.20 -9.99 0.24
C TYR A 260 14.48 -11.26 1.04
N ASP A 261 13.79 -11.43 2.16
CA ASP A 261 13.85 -12.63 3.00
C ASP A 261 12.44 -12.98 3.48
N MET A 262 11.88 -14.05 2.93
CA MET A 262 10.53 -14.50 3.25
C MET A 262 10.32 -14.89 4.71
N SER A 263 11.40 -15.09 5.50
CA SER A 263 11.28 -15.29 6.95
C SER A 263 10.71 -14.09 7.71
N PHE A 264 10.84 -12.89 7.13
CA PHE A 264 10.19 -11.67 7.66
C PHE A 264 8.73 -11.52 7.20
N TRP A 265 8.23 -12.36 6.29
CA TRP A 265 6.93 -12.27 5.66
C TRP A 265 6.13 -13.56 5.90
N PRO A 266 5.78 -13.88 7.17
CA PRO A 266 5.05 -15.10 7.48
C PRO A 266 3.70 -15.11 6.76
N HIS A 267 3.40 -16.23 6.11
CA HIS A 267 2.14 -16.48 5.43
C HIS A 267 1.71 -17.92 5.70
N SER A 268 0.40 -18.15 5.88
CA SER A 268 -0.13 -19.50 5.96
C SER A 268 -0.35 -20.04 4.55
N ARG A 269 0.08 -21.26 4.32
CA ARG A 269 -0.39 -22.06 3.18
C ARG A 269 -1.81 -22.50 3.50
N HIS A 270 -2.75 -22.18 2.67
CA HIS A 270 -4.14 -22.62 2.81
C HIS A 270 -4.39 -23.88 2.01
#